data_3c2d36bc7ea7232ab3050bea7a2923bf
#
_entry.id   3c2d36bc7ea7232ab3050bea7a2923bf
#
_cell.length_a   1.000
_cell.length_b   1.000
_cell.length_c   1.000
_cell.angle_alpha   90.00
_cell.angle_beta   90.00
_cell.angle_gamma   90.00
#
_symmetry.space_group_name_H-M   'P 1'
#
loop_
_entity.id
_entity.type
_entity.pdbx_description
1 polymer ?
#
loop_
_entity_poly.entity_id
_entity_poly.type
_entity_poly.pdbx_seq_one_letter_code
_entity_poly.pdbx_strand_id
1 'polypeptide(L)'
;IRSDLSEKVLAVGNSEYETTYTIVPTIMTVYRGYAWADIQIGITPVRFVTTHLESLWDENEIPNAAKQARQLIADLKDTKNPIVIMGDFNSDPRDPRIKDDPNAGGQPTASAACPGGTSVCNAYLLMREAGFKDVGPNALDPINNTWGMNALLTGPDPDRLKYSQQ
;
A
#
# COMPACT_ATOMS: atom_id res chain seq x y z
N ILE A 1 -14.50 -13.38 -3.34
CA ILE A 1 -14.85 -14.38 -2.29
C ILE A 1 -15.31 -15.64 -3.01
N ARG A 2 -14.87 -16.79 -2.55
CA ARG A 2 -15.30 -18.08 -3.10
C ARG A 2 -16.82 -18.26 -2.88
N SER A 3 -17.49 -18.86 -3.85
CA SER A 3 -18.96 -19.03 -3.80
C SER A 3 -19.45 -19.88 -2.63
N ASP A 4 -18.62 -20.84 -2.18
CA ASP A 4 -18.93 -21.69 -1.02
C ASP A 4 -18.85 -20.96 0.33
N LEU A 5 -18.37 -19.71 0.33
CA LEU A 5 -18.31 -18.84 1.51
C LEU A 5 -19.36 -17.72 1.47
N SER A 6 -20.22 -17.68 0.47
CA SER A 6 -21.18 -16.59 0.28
C SER A 6 -22.12 -16.40 1.47
N GLU A 7 -22.53 -17.47 2.13
CA GLU A 7 -23.40 -17.43 3.31
C GLU A 7 -22.75 -16.78 4.53
N LYS A 8 -21.42 -16.67 4.54
CA LYS A 8 -20.65 -16.03 5.61
C LYS A 8 -20.40 -14.54 5.40
N VAL A 9 -20.76 -14.02 4.23
CA VAL A 9 -20.59 -12.61 3.90
C VAL A 9 -21.76 -11.82 4.50
N LEU A 10 -21.45 -10.93 5.42
CA LEU A 10 -22.43 -10.10 6.13
C LEU A 10 -22.67 -8.77 5.42
N ALA A 11 -21.60 -8.16 4.88
CA ALA A 11 -21.64 -6.90 4.17
C ALA A 11 -20.44 -6.78 3.23
N VAL A 12 -20.58 -5.96 2.21
CA VAL A 12 -19.50 -5.61 1.27
C VAL A 12 -19.59 -4.14 0.91
N GLY A 13 -18.47 -3.56 0.52
CA GLY A 13 -18.43 -2.20 0.01
C GLY A 13 -17.10 -1.89 -0.65
N ASN A 14 -17.02 -0.70 -1.19
CA ASN A 14 -15.81 -0.15 -1.80
C ASN A 14 -15.83 1.38 -1.66
N SER A 15 -14.66 1.98 -1.85
CA SER A 15 -14.51 3.42 -1.98
C SER A 15 -13.33 3.74 -2.87
N GLU A 16 -13.41 4.83 -3.60
CA GLU A 16 -12.28 5.40 -4.31
C GLU A 16 -11.51 6.36 -3.40
N TYR A 17 -10.21 6.46 -3.64
CA TYR A 17 -9.42 7.49 -2.98
C TYR A 17 -9.64 8.84 -3.68
N GLU A 18 -9.69 9.91 -2.89
CA GLU A 18 -9.77 11.30 -3.39
C GLU A 18 -8.50 11.68 -4.16
N THR A 19 -7.36 11.13 -3.74
CA THR A 19 -6.08 11.36 -4.39
C THR A 19 -5.95 10.50 -5.63
N THR A 20 -5.77 11.14 -6.78
CA THR A 20 -5.49 10.52 -8.07
C THR A 20 -4.10 10.93 -8.56
N TYR A 21 -3.55 10.24 -9.54
CA TYR A 21 -2.33 10.63 -10.23
C TYR A 21 -2.57 10.78 -11.73
N THR A 22 -2.21 11.92 -12.28
CA THR A 22 -2.35 12.20 -13.71
C THR A 22 -0.98 12.06 -14.37
N ILE A 23 -0.81 11.00 -15.18
CA ILE A 23 0.47 10.70 -15.87
C ILE A 23 0.68 11.69 -17.00
N VAL A 24 -0.35 11.94 -17.79
CA VAL A 24 -0.31 12.92 -18.89
C VAL A 24 -1.57 13.76 -18.78
N PRO A 25 -1.44 15.09 -18.63
CA PRO A 25 -2.59 15.98 -18.53
C PRO A 25 -3.59 15.73 -19.65
N THR A 26 -4.85 15.57 -19.30
CA THR A 26 -5.99 15.32 -20.20
C THR A 26 -6.02 13.96 -20.89
N ILE A 27 -5.01 13.10 -20.73
CA ILE A 27 -4.92 11.81 -21.43
C ILE A 27 -5.13 10.63 -20.46
N MET A 28 -4.44 10.62 -19.32
CA MET A 28 -4.50 9.47 -18.40
C MET A 28 -4.44 9.88 -16.95
N THR A 29 -5.50 9.60 -16.22
CA THR A 29 -5.56 9.71 -14.77
C THR A 29 -5.74 8.32 -14.16
N VAL A 30 -4.91 8.00 -13.17
CA VAL A 30 -4.97 6.75 -12.42
C VAL A 30 -5.86 6.95 -11.21
N TYR A 31 -6.90 6.13 -11.10
CA TYR A 31 -7.79 6.05 -9.95
C TYR A 31 -7.43 4.81 -9.14
N ARG A 32 -7.37 4.96 -7.84
CA ARG A 32 -7.16 3.88 -6.88
C ARG A 32 -8.28 3.87 -5.86
N GLY A 33 -8.42 2.77 -5.15
CA GLY A 33 -9.43 2.63 -4.12
C GLY A 33 -9.22 1.36 -3.31
N TYR A 34 -10.22 1.05 -2.49
CA TYR A 34 -10.25 -0.19 -1.73
C TYR A 34 -11.63 -0.82 -1.77
N ALA A 35 -11.66 -2.13 -1.58
CA ALA A 35 -12.89 -2.89 -1.38
C ALA A 35 -12.82 -3.64 -0.06
N TRP A 36 -13.96 -3.89 0.56
CA TRP A 36 -14.02 -4.62 1.83
C TRP A 36 -15.20 -5.57 1.89
N ALA A 37 -15.06 -6.58 2.74
CA ALA A 37 -16.13 -7.50 3.10
C ALA A 37 -16.07 -7.80 4.60
N ASP A 38 -17.21 -7.76 5.25
CA ASP A 38 -17.39 -8.31 6.61
C ASP A 38 -17.78 -9.78 6.48
N ILE A 39 -16.96 -10.65 7.05
CA ILE A 39 -17.12 -12.10 6.95
C ILE A 39 -17.22 -12.69 8.34
N GLN A 40 -18.19 -13.57 8.53
CA GLN A 40 -18.36 -14.32 9.78
C GLN A 40 -17.30 -15.40 9.93
N ILE A 41 -16.37 -15.25 10.88
CA ILE A 41 -15.34 -16.22 11.22
C ILE A 41 -15.67 -16.82 12.59
N GLY A 42 -16.20 -18.02 12.59
CA GLY A 42 -16.75 -18.60 13.83
C GLY A 42 -17.89 -17.72 14.38
N ILE A 43 -17.70 -17.18 15.58
CA ILE A 43 -18.67 -16.28 16.23
C ILE A 43 -18.34 -14.80 16.03
N THR A 44 -17.25 -14.47 15.35
CA THR A 44 -16.75 -13.10 15.23
C THR A 44 -16.83 -12.63 13.78
N PRO A 45 -17.49 -11.50 13.49
CA PRO A 45 -17.35 -10.84 12.20
C PRO A 45 -15.97 -10.18 12.08
N VAL A 46 -15.33 -10.33 10.93
CA VAL A 46 -14.01 -9.76 10.61
C VAL A 46 -14.14 -8.98 9.31
N ARG A 47 -13.64 -7.76 9.28
CA ARG A 47 -13.54 -6.96 8.07
C ARG A 47 -12.26 -7.26 7.32
N PHE A 48 -12.39 -7.75 6.12
CA PHE A 48 -11.29 -7.92 5.17
C PHE A 48 -11.31 -6.75 4.19
N VAL A 49 -10.17 -6.08 4.05
CA VAL A 49 -9.98 -4.94 3.15
C VAL A 49 -8.89 -5.31 2.15
N THR A 50 -9.10 -4.96 0.89
CA THR A 50 -8.07 -5.06 -0.15
C THR A 50 -7.87 -3.71 -0.82
N THR A 51 -6.63 -3.33 -1.06
CA THR A 51 -6.26 -2.07 -1.70
C THR A 51 -5.00 -2.24 -2.55
N HIS A 52 -4.78 -1.28 -3.44
CA HIS A 52 -3.53 -1.07 -4.14
C HIS A 52 -3.28 0.43 -4.17
N LEU A 53 -2.34 0.92 -3.38
CA LEU A 53 -2.02 2.34 -3.28
C LEU A 53 -1.21 2.80 -4.50
N GLU A 54 -1.23 4.11 -4.78
CA GLU A 54 -0.56 4.68 -5.94
C GLU A 54 0.94 4.83 -5.71
N SER A 55 1.75 4.23 -6.56
CA SER A 55 3.21 4.30 -6.49
C SER A 55 3.79 5.62 -6.99
N LEU A 56 3.06 6.36 -7.81
CA LEU A 56 3.53 7.57 -8.47
C LEU A 56 3.10 8.82 -7.71
N TRP A 57 3.95 9.84 -7.70
CA TRP A 57 3.67 11.18 -7.17
C TRP A 57 4.61 12.21 -7.80
N ASP A 58 4.29 13.49 -7.67
CA ASP A 58 5.13 14.55 -8.17
C ASP A 58 6.27 14.85 -7.20
N GLU A 59 7.44 15.13 -7.75
CA GLU A 59 8.63 15.48 -6.98
C GLU A 59 8.32 16.67 -6.04
N ASN A 60 8.81 16.59 -4.82
CA ASN A 60 8.55 17.54 -3.73
C ASN A 60 7.12 17.56 -3.17
N GLU A 61 6.25 16.68 -3.60
CA GLU A 61 4.93 16.47 -2.98
C GLU A 61 4.92 15.31 -2.00
N ILE A 62 3.86 15.26 -1.19
CA ILE A 62 3.57 14.09 -0.35
C ILE A 62 3.22 12.92 -1.26
N PRO A 63 3.88 11.76 -1.12
CA PRO A 63 3.56 10.58 -1.90
C PRO A 63 2.07 10.24 -1.90
N ASN A 64 1.53 9.90 -3.06
CA ASN A 64 0.12 9.57 -3.19
C ASN A 64 -0.27 8.35 -2.34
N ALA A 65 0.62 7.35 -2.21
CA ALA A 65 0.42 6.23 -1.30
C ALA A 65 0.18 6.70 0.16
N ALA A 66 0.94 7.70 0.63
CA ALA A 66 0.77 8.23 1.98
C ALA A 66 -0.56 9.00 2.15
N LYS A 67 -0.96 9.79 1.14
CA LYS A 67 -2.27 10.48 1.14
C LYS A 67 -3.42 9.46 1.20
N GLN A 68 -3.34 8.42 0.37
CA GLN A 68 -4.33 7.36 0.28
C GLN A 68 -4.37 6.49 1.55
N ALA A 69 -3.21 6.19 2.15
CA ALA A 69 -3.16 5.49 3.43
C ALA A 69 -3.85 6.27 4.56
N ARG A 70 -3.65 7.61 4.62
CA ARG A 70 -4.36 8.47 5.59
C ARG A 70 -5.87 8.43 5.40
N GLN A 71 -6.34 8.48 4.15
CA GLN A 71 -7.77 8.34 3.86
C GLN A 71 -8.28 6.97 4.31
N LEU A 72 -7.60 5.88 3.96
CA LEU A 72 -7.98 4.52 4.37
C LEU A 72 -8.08 4.39 5.90
N ILE A 73 -7.10 4.93 6.63
CA ILE A 73 -7.11 4.94 8.11
C ILE A 73 -8.33 5.71 8.62
N ALA A 74 -8.62 6.88 8.06
CA ALA A 74 -9.76 7.70 8.46
C ALA A 74 -11.10 7.00 8.19
N ASP A 75 -11.23 6.36 7.05
CA ASP A 75 -12.46 5.65 6.65
C ASP A 75 -12.71 4.40 7.53
N LEU A 76 -11.64 3.76 8.00
CA LEU A 76 -11.73 2.54 8.81
C LEU A 76 -11.85 2.78 10.32
N LYS A 77 -11.61 4.01 10.80
CA LYS A 77 -11.49 4.34 12.24
C LYS A 77 -12.70 3.94 13.09
N ASP A 78 -13.90 3.99 12.52
CA ASP A 78 -15.14 3.70 13.22
C ASP A 78 -15.60 2.24 13.07
N THR A 79 -14.81 1.42 12.38
CA THR A 79 -15.07 -0.02 12.21
C THR A 79 -14.94 -0.74 13.54
N LYS A 80 -15.99 -1.44 13.95
CA LYS A 80 -16.03 -2.18 15.23
C LYS A 80 -15.47 -3.59 15.12
N ASN A 81 -15.48 -4.16 13.93
CA ASN A 81 -14.94 -5.49 13.67
C ASN A 81 -13.41 -5.47 13.67
N PRO A 82 -12.73 -6.54 14.06
CA PRO A 82 -11.32 -6.73 13.72
C PRO A 82 -11.10 -6.54 12.23
N ILE A 83 -10.01 -5.89 11.86
CA ILE A 83 -9.71 -5.56 10.47
C ILE A 83 -8.47 -6.32 10.02
N VAL A 84 -8.55 -6.94 8.85
CA VAL A 84 -7.43 -7.52 8.12
C VAL A 84 -7.31 -6.76 6.80
N ILE A 85 -6.17 -6.10 6.58
CA ILE A 85 -5.89 -5.37 5.34
C ILE A 85 -4.83 -6.12 4.54
N MET A 86 -5.08 -6.26 3.25
CA MET A 86 -4.21 -6.95 2.30
C MET A 86 -4.08 -6.11 1.04
N GLY A 87 -2.90 -6.11 0.43
CA GLY A 87 -2.71 -5.42 -0.84
C GLY A 87 -1.31 -4.92 -1.03
N ASP A 88 -1.10 -4.24 -2.14
CA ASP A 88 0.15 -3.55 -2.45
C ASP A 88 0.08 -2.11 -1.92
N PHE A 89 0.88 -1.81 -0.93
CA PHE A 89 0.94 -0.49 -0.31
C PHE A 89 1.94 0.46 -1.00
N ASN A 90 2.68 -0.03 -1.98
CA ASN A 90 3.73 0.73 -2.65
C ASN A 90 4.64 1.48 -1.67
N SER A 91 5.06 0.80 -0.60
CA SER A 91 5.86 1.37 0.48
C SER A 91 6.81 0.33 1.03
N ASP A 92 8.06 0.73 1.19
CA ASP A 92 9.08 -0.12 1.78
C ASP A 92 8.89 -0.23 3.30
N PRO A 93 8.69 -1.43 3.86
CA PRO A 93 8.48 -1.63 5.28
C PRO A 93 9.77 -1.55 6.12
N ARG A 94 10.94 -1.53 5.50
CA ARG A 94 12.22 -1.69 6.20
C ARG A 94 12.65 -0.46 6.98
N ASP A 95 12.93 0.61 6.27
CA ASP A 95 13.29 1.88 6.92
C ASP A 95 12.88 3.07 6.02
N PRO A 96 11.88 3.79 6.47
CA PRO A 96 11.42 4.97 5.77
C PRO A 96 12.43 6.13 5.77
N ARG A 97 13.54 6.03 6.47
CA ARG A 97 14.59 7.04 6.55
C ARG A 97 15.84 6.64 5.75
N ILE A 98 15.84 5.47 5.12
CA ILE A 98 16.90 5.11 4.18
C ILE A 98 16.86 6.16 3.06
N LYS A 99 18.00 6.80 2.83
CA LYS A 99 18.17 7.74 1.73
C LYS A 99 17.84 7.03 0.42
N ASP A 100 17.29 7.80 -0.49
CA ASP A 100 17.07 7.37 -1.86
C ASP A 100 18.30 6.63 -2.36
N ASP A 101 18.11 5.39 -2.79
CA ASP A 101 19.14 4.69 -3.53
C ASP A 101 19.28 5.39 -4.88
N PRO A 102 20.41 6.05 -5.16
CA PRO A 102 20.60 6.76 -6.43
C PRO A 102 20.52 5.85 -7.64
N ASN A 103 20.49 4.53 -7.42
CA ASN A 103 20.34 3.54 -8.46
C ASN A 103 18.90 3.02 -8.58
N ALA A 104 17.95 3.49 -7.79
CA ALA A 104 16.55 3.02 -7.83
C ALA A 104 15.77 3.48 -9.06
N GLY A 105 16.43 3.66 -10.20
CA GLY A 105 15.79 3.79 -11.51
C GLY A 105 14.80 4.95 -11.65
N GLY A 106 14.98 6.04 -10.90
CA GLY A 106 14.17 7.26 -11.04
C GLY A 106 12.83 7.22 -10.29
N GLN A 107 12.56 6.18 -9.51
CA GLN A 107 11.50 6.24 -8.50
C GLN A 107 12.12 6.79 -7.22
N PRO A 108 11.68 7.94 -6.71
CA PRO A 108 12.11 8.38 -5.40
C PRO A 108 11.69 7.30 -4.41
N THR A 109 12.66 6.72 -3.70
CA THR A 109 12.32 5.87 -2.57
C THR A 109 11.59 6.73 -1.55
N ALA A 110 10.43 6.28 -1.11
CA ALA A 110 9.63 7.01 -0.15
C ALA A 110 10.45 7.20 1.14
N SER A 111 11.19 8.31 1.21
CA SER A 111 11.81 8.68 2.46
C SER A 111 10.72 8.91 3.49
N ALA A 112 10.97 8.56 4.74
CA ALA A 112 10.00 8.77 5.82
C ALA A 112 9.62 10.22 6.01
N ALA A 113 10.50 11.13 5.65
CA ALA A 113 10.28 12.54 5.83
C ALA A 113 9.46 13.08 4.66
N CYS A 114 8.29 13.59 4.97
CA CYS A 114 7.55 14.40 4.02
C CYS A 114 8.37 15.62 3.57
N PRO A 115 8.14 16.13 2.37
CA PRO A 115 8.62 17.45 1.98
C PRO A 115 8.28 18.46 3.09
N GLY A 116 9.30 19.11 3.66
CA GLY A 116 9.13 20.01 4.82
C GLY A 116 9.41 19.39 6.20
N GLY A 117 9.70 18.11 6.31
CA GLY A 117 10.43 17.49 7.44
C GLY A 117 9.67 17.19 8.73
N THR A 118 8.33 17.25 8.76
CA THR A 118 7.58 17.16 10.03
C THR A 118 6.57 16.01 10.14
N SER A 119 6.35 15.22 9.10
CA SER A 119 5.37 14.13 9.13
C SER A 119 5.87 12.89 8.38
N VAL A 120 5.26 11.74 8.67
CA VAL A 120 5.55 10.48 8.01
C VAL A 120 4.89 10.43 6.64
N CYS A 121 5.66 10.11 5.62
CA CYS A 121 5.19 9.98 4.24
C CYS A 121 5.26 8.56 3.67
N ASN A 122 5.53 7.58 4.50
CA ASN A 122 5.54 6.17 4.13
C ASN A 122 4.21 5.53 4.56
N ALA A 123 3.50 4.92 3.61
CA ALA A 123 2.18 4.33 3.89
C ALA A 123 2.25 3.19 4.91
N TYR A 124 3.29 2.35 4.87
CA TYR A 124 3.48 1.29 5.85
C TYR A 124 3.60 1.84 7.28
N LEU A 125 4.43 2.88 7.48
CA LEU A 125 4.57 3.50 8.80
C LEU A 125 3.28 4.16 9.29
N LEU A 126 2.56 4.84 8.41
CA LEU A 126 1.27 5.45 8.76
C LEU A 126 0.29 4.38 9.28
N MET A 127 0.25 3.22 8.63
CA MET A 127 -0.58 2.10 9.09
C MET A 127 -0.11 1.59 10.46
N ARG A 128 1.22 1.49 10.67
CA ARG A 128 1.80 1.08 11.96
C ARG A 128 1.46 2.07 13.07
N GLU A 129 1.58 3.37 12.83
CA GLU A 129 1.23 4.44 13.78
C GLU A 129 -0.27 4.45 14.10
N ALA A 130 -1.12 4.09 13.14
CA ALA A 130 -2.55 3.92 13.34
C ALA A 130 -2.93 2.65 14.15
N GLY A 131 -1.94 1.85 14.56
CA GLY A 131 -2.14 0.68 15.40
C GLY A 131 -2.28 -0.65 14.64
N PHE A 132 -2.19 -0.66 13.33
CA PHE A 132 -2.15 -1.90 12.55
C PHE A 132 -0.84 -2.65 12.81
N LYS A 133 -0.94 -3.98 12.90
CA LYS A 133 0.22 -4.87 13.06
C LYS A 133 0.51 -5.52 11.73
N ASP A 134 1.77 -5.48 11.32
CA ASP A 134 2.25 -6.31 10.24
C ASP A 134 2.32 -7.77 10.72
N VAL A 135 1.59 -8.63 10.04
CA VAL A 135 1.54 -10.08 10.28
C VAL A 135 2.05 -10.87 9.08
N GLY A 136 2.61 -10.16 8.11
CA GLY A 136 3.24 -10.73 6.93
C GLY A 136 4.60 -11.37 7.21
N PRO A 137 5.25 -11.89 6.18
CA PRO A 137 6.62 -12.38 6.27
C PRO A 137 7.59 -11.28 6.69
N ASN A 138 8.71 -11.67 7.30
CA ASN A 138 9.73 -10.71 7.71
C ASN A 138 10.29 -9.94 6.50
N ALA A 139 10.01 -8.64 6.45
CA ALA A 139 10.45 -7.76 5.37
C ALA A 139 11.97 -7.56 5.29
N LEU A 140 12.71 -7.90 6.36
CA LEU A 140 14.18 -7.85 6.38
C LEU A 140 14.82 -9.08 5.72
N ASP A 141 14.05 -10.11 5.44
CA ASP A 141 14.52 -11.30 4.75
C ASP A 141 14.29 -11.16 3.23
N PRO A 142 15.36 -11.09 2.41
CA PRO A 142 15.23 -10.88 0.98
C PRO A 142 14.36 -11.92 0.25
N ILE A 143 14.20 -13.12 0.81
CA ILE A 143 13.33 -14.16 0.21
C ILE A 143 11.86 -13.74 0.19
N ASN A 144 11.50 -12.79 1.05
CA ASN A 144 10.13 -12.28 1.18
C ASN A 144 9.87 -11.03 0.34
N ASN A 145 10.85 -10.55 -0.41
CA ASN A 145 10.68 -9.41 -1.29
C ASN A 145 9.63 -9.73 -2.36
N THR A 146 8.72 -8.81 -2.60
CA THR A 146 7.60 -9.00 -3.53
C THR A 146 7.80 -8.32 -4.87
N TRP A 147 8.77 -7.41 -4.96
CA TRP A 147 9.05 -6.65 -6.16
C TRP A 147 10.40 -7.02 -6.78
N GLY A 148 10.45 -7.12 -8.10
CA GLY A 148 11.68 -7.39 -8.85
C GLY A 148 12.25 -8.81 -8.68
N MET A 149 11.53 -9.73 -8.06
CA MET A 149 12.01 -11.06 -7.71
C MET A 149 12.20 -12.01 -8.90
N ASN A 150 11.53 -11.75 -10.02
CA ASN A 150 11.59 -12.61 -11.20
C ASN A 150 12.36 -11.94 -12.33
N ALA A 151 13.49 -12.54 -12.72
CA ALA A 151 14.30 -12.05 -13.83
C ALA A 151 13.53 -11.94 -15.16
N LEU A 152 12.51 -12.75 -15.37
CA LEU A 152 11.66 -12.71 -16.56
C LEU A 152 10.74 -11.47 -16.58
N LEU A 153 10.52 -10.84 -15.45
CA LEU A 153 9.74 -9.60 -15.33
C LEU A 153 10.61 -8.34 -15.49
N THR A 154 11.90 -8.50 -15.69
CA THR A 154 12.83 -7.38 -15.71
C THR A 154 12.66 -6.46 -16.93
N GLY A 155 12.04 -6.96 -18.01
CA GLY A 155 11.96 -6.16 -19.24
C GLY A 155 13.36 -5.71 -19.69
N PRO A 156 13.49 -4.49 -20.22
CA PRO A 156 14.79 -3.98 -20.70
C PRO A 156 15.75 -3.53 -19.58
N ASP A 157 15.33 -3.55 -18.32
CA ASP A 157 16.17 -3.13 -17.19
C ASP A 157 16.70 -4.34 -16.41
N PRO A 158 17.95 -4.76 -16.65
CA PRO A 158 18.55 -5.90 -15.98
C PRO A 158 18.87 -5.67 -14.51
N ASP A 159 18.82 -4.43 -14.04
CA ASP A 159 19.18 -4.07 -12.68
C ASP A 159 17.97 -4.08 -11.72
N ARG A 160 16.77 -4.33 -12.21
CA ARG A 160 15.53 -4.36 -11.38
C ARG A 160 15.64 -5.26 -10.16
N LEU A 161 16.34 -6.39 -10.29
CA LEU A 161 16.55 -7.31 -9.16
C LEU A 161 17.34 -6.71 -8.00
N LYS A 162 18.12 -5.66 -8.25
CA LYS A 162 18.85 -4.95 -7.19
C LYS A 162 17.93 -4.16 -6.28
N TYR A 163 16.72 -3.89 -6.72
CA TYR A 163 15.74 -3.03 -6.05
C TYR A 163 14.52 -3.80 -5.53
N SER A 164 14.60 -5.12 -5.48
CA SER A 164 13.52 -6.00 -5.02
C SER A 164 13.32 -5.90 -3.50
N GLN A 165 13.04 -4.71 -3.01
CA GLN A 165 13.02 -4.44 -1.58
C GLN A 165 11.77 -3.68 -1.11
N GLN A 166 10.70 -3.72 -1.88
CA GLN A 166 9.41 -3.13 -1.52
C GLN A 166 8.41 -4.19 -1.06
#